data_d726727f280169f951f96c1adf95238a
#
_entry.id   d726727f280169f951f96c1adf95238a
#
_cell.length_a   1.000
_cell.length_b   1.000
_cell.length_c   1.000
_cell.angle_alpha   90.00
_cell.angle_beta   90.00
_cell.angle_gamma   90.00
#
_symmetry.space_group_name_H-M   'P 1'
#
loop_
_entity.id
_entity.type
_entity.pdbx_description
1 polymer ?
#
loop_
_entity_poly.entity_id
_entity_poly.type
_entity_poly.pdbx_seq_one_letter_code
_entity_poly.pdbx_strand_id
1 'polypeptide(L)'
;MTVAACFNLFACDTPVFRYALEKWKPEAYNAFVFFDNNPDNEEKKTADLLNQPFANITLELINIAELNKGFDVGQYEFKGKKKKYRKSNEQITAEKKLAAAKRAFHHKLKMYNSFGKEKSLPYAVVTFPADRKKTPSKASQLLWEGKPDSQKFAALIDSPARKEIAKRILDGDSAVWIMIPSGDTQKDDECLAKINEILEKAEKTVELSIPGADVKLSAGIPLKLSFSTLIVNPNNPEEDFFIKMLMKLRDKRHAGSNLSQFQRRSNIAASRNKAGSIPADSPIIIPVIGRGRAVELIGGENINEDYIINLCKYISGPCSCEIKKQNPGMDMLFSIDWKNRFVPMIGNDEEPGELIGFEEFIK
;
A
#
# COMPACT_ATOMS: atom_id res chain seq x y z
N MET A 1 27.49 -4.65 44.03
CA MET A 1 26.95 -5.65 43.09
C MET A 1 25.81 -5.01 42.37
N THR A 2 26.07 -4.53 41.16
CA THR A 2 25.07 -3.87 40.32
C THR A 2 24.42 -4.93 39.43
N VAL A 3 23.17 -5.27 39.71
CA VAL A 3 22.41 -6.20 38.87
C VAL A 3 22.07 -5.46 37.61
N ALA A 4 22.75 -5.77 36.52
CA ALA A 4 22.35 -5.34 35.18
C ALA A 4 21.06 -6.06 34.82
N ALA A 5 19.93 -5.36 34.86
CA ALA A 5 18.67 -5.84 34.30
C ALA A 5 18.85 -5.92 32.77
N CYS A 6 19.08 -7.12 32.26
CA CYS A 6 18.94 -7.42 30.85
C CYS A 6 17.43 -7.25 30.50
N PHE A 7 17.08 -6.09 29.97
CA PHE A 7 15.84 -5.95 29.24
C PHE A 7 15.93 -6.86 28.00
N ASN A 8 15.30 -8.03 28.11
CA ASN A 8 14.99 -8.83 26.93
C ASN A 8 14.16 -7.96 25.98
N LEU A 9 14.81 -7.39 24.98
CA LEU A 9 14.14 -6.86 23.80
C LEU A 9 13.47 -8.07 23.14
N PHE A 10 12.20 -8.29 23.46
CA PHE A 10 11.39 -9.28 22.76
C PHE A 10 11.43 -8.93 21.26
N ALA A 11 12.29 -9.62 20.53
CA ALA A 11 12.23 -9.63 19.08
C ALA A 11 10.85 -10.16 18.72
N CYS A 12 10.13 -9.44 17.87
CA CYS A 12 8.83 -9.92 17.39
C CYS A 12 9.11 -11.09 16.44
N ASP A 13 8.99 -12.31 16.94
CA ASP A 13 9.26 -13.54 16.17
C ASP A 13 8.19 -13.85 15.12
N THR A 14 7.19 -12.98 14.98
CA THR A 14 6.20 -13.09 13.90
C THR A 14 6.88 -12.93 12.54
N PRO A 15 6.69 -13.86 11.60
CA PRO A 15 7.24 -13.74 10.25
C PRO A 15 6.81 -12.44 9.56
N VAL A 16 7.68 -11.88 8.72
CA VAL A 16 7.40 -10.61 8.02
C VAL A 16 6.09 -10.68 7.23
N PHE A 17 5.86 -11.76 6.48
CA PHE A 17 4.60 -11.90 5.71
C PHE A 17 3.37 -11.93 6.61
N ARG A 18 3.46 -12.62 7.75
CA ARG A 18 2.34 -12.72 8.69
C ARG A 18 2.08 -11.40 9.41
N TYR A 19 3.13 -10.71 9.81
CA TYR A 19 3.01 -9.37 10.36
C TYR A 19 2.41 -8.39 9.34
N ALA A 20 2.82 -8.49 8.07
CA ALA A 20 2.26 -7.68 6.99
C ALA A 20 0.77 -7.96 6.78
N LEU A 21 0.33 -9.21 6.95
CA LEU A 21 -1.07 -9.58 6.83
C LEU A 21 -1.93 -9.07 8.00
N GLU A 22 -1.46 -9.19 9.23
CA GLU A 22 -2.30 -8.94 10.41
C GLU A 22 -2.18 -7.51 10.97
N LYS A 23 -0.98 -6.96 10.97
CA LYS A 23 -0.65 -5.73 11.70
C LYS A 23 -0.24 -4.55 10.81
N TRP A 24 0.21 -4.80 9.59
CA TRP A 24 0.68 -3.71 8.73
C TRP A 24 -0.51 -3.07 7.99
N LYS A 25 -0.77 -1.81 8.28
CA LYS A 25 -1.84 -1.06 7.57
C LYS A 25 -1.34 -0.72 6.17
N PRO A 26 -2.08 -1.08 5.11
CA PRO A 26 -1.71 -0.65 3.76
C PRO A 26 -1.70 0.87 3.63
N GLU A 27 -0.74 1.38 2.86
CA GLU A 27 -0.71 2.80 2.49
C GLU A 27 -1.87 3.11 1.55
N ALA A 28 -2.56 4.24 1.78
CA ALA A 28 -3.72 4.62 1.00
C ALA A 28 -3.33 5.33 -0.31
N TYR A 29 -3.96 4.92 -1.39
CA TYR A 29 -4.05 5.70 -2.62
C TYR A 29 -4.98 6.89 -2.41
N ASN A 30 -4.86 7.95 -3.23
CA ASN A 30 -5.77 9.07 -3.13
C ASN A 30 -6.44 9.31 -4.48
N ALA A 31 -7.76 9.44 -4.45
CA ALA A 31 -8.57 9.81 -5.59
C ALA A 31 -9.17 11.19 -5.36
N PHE A 32 -9.08 12.05 -6.36
CA PHE A 32 -9.68 13.38 -6.37
C PHE A 32 -10.62 13.46 -7.56
N VAL A 33 -11.88 13.84 -7.32
CA VAL A 33 -12.85 14.09 -8.37
C VAL A 33 -13.25 15.56 -8.33
N PHE A 34 -12.88 16.29 -9.38
CA PHE A 34 -13.17 17.70 -9.56
C PHE A 34 -14.45 17.85 -10.40
N PHE A 35 -15.40 18.61 -9.91
CA PHE A 35 -16.66 18.86 -10.59
C PHE A 35 -17.15 20.28 -10.35
N ASP A 36 -18.07 20.74 -11.18
CA ASP A 36 -18.74 22.02 -11.02
C ASP A 36 -20.19 21.80 -10.63
N ASN A 37 -20.69 22.59 -9.64
CA ASN A 37 -22.03 22.49 -9.09
C ASN A 37 -22.36 21.11 -8.47
N ASN A 38 -23.35 20.38 -9.01
CA ASN A 38 -23.75 19.08 -8.49
C ASN A 38 -23.15 17.95 -9.35
N PRO A 39 -22.63 16.89 -8.72
CA PRO A 39 -22.11 15.75 -9.46
C PRO A 39 -23.24 15.04 -10.23
N ASP A 40 -22.94 14.63 -11.45
CA ASP A 40 -23.85 13.85 -12.27
C ASP A 40 -23.94 12.37 -11.83
N ASN A 41 -24.69 11.55 -12.57
CA ASN A 41 -24.85 10.14 -12.23
C ASN A 41 -23.56 9.33 -12.38
N GLU A 42 -22.68 9.67 -13.32
CA GLU A 42 -21.42 8.95 -13.53
C GLU A 42 -20.39 9.31 -12.46
N GLU A 43 -20.34 10.58 -12.05
CA GLU A 43 -19.52 11.04 -10.94
C GLU A 43 -19.94 10.38 -9.62
N LYS A 44 -21.28 10.26 -9.39
CA LYS A 44 -21.82 9.55 -8.22
C LYS A 44 -21.46 8.08 -8.23
N LYS A 45 -21.65 7.37 -9.33
CA LYS A 45 -21.23 5.96 -9.46
C LYS A 45 -19.74 5.78 -9.25
N THR A 46 -18.93 6.68 -9.81
CA THR A 46 -17.48 6.70 -9.59
C THR A 46 -17.15 6.91 -8.12
N ALA A 47 -17.83 7.84 -7.45
CA ALA A 47 -17.63 8.07 -6.02
C ALA A 47 -18.02 6.85 -5.19
N ASP A 48 -19.13 6.20 -5.49
CA ASP A 48 -19.58 4.98 -4.80
C ASP A 48 -18.58 3.83 -4.97
N LEU A 49 -18.01 3.66 -6.17
CA LEU A 49 -16.97 2.66 -6.44
C LEU A 49 -15.68 2.95 -5.64
N LEU A 50 -15.26 4.20 -5.58
CA LEU A 50 -14.03 4.60 -4.87
C LEU A 50 -14.22 4.63 -3.35
N ASN A 51 -15.44 4.81 -2.87
CA ASN A 51 -15.77 4.82 -1.44
C ASN A 51 -16.02 3.42 -0.88
N GLN A 52 -15.31 2.41 -1.41
CA GLN A 52 -15.41 1.04 -0.89
C GLN A 52 -14.71 0.93 0.47
N PRO A 53 -15.37 0.43 1.52
CA PRO A 53 -14.82 0.42 2.89
C PRO A 53 -13.59 -0.49 3.04
N PHE A 54 -13.36 -1.37 2.07
CA PHE A 54 -12.29 -2.36 2.10
C PHE A 54 -11.11 -2.04 1.18
N ALA A 55 -11.25 -1.02 0.32
CA ALA A 55 -10.18 -0.61 -0.57
C ALA A 55 -9.22 0.35 0.16
N ASN A 56 -7.91 0.17 -0.03
CA ASN A 56 -6.93 1.11 0.50
C ASN A 56 -6.79 2.35 -0.40
N ILE A 57 -7.91 3.03 -0.60
CA ILE A 57 -8.00 4.29 -1.35
C ILE A 57 -8.86 5.29 -0.58
N THR A 58 -8.50 6.56 -0.61
CA THR A 58 -9.30 7.65 -0.06
C THR A 58 -9.85 8.48 -1.22
N LEU A 59 -11.13 8.82 -1.13
CA LEU A 59 -11.81 9.68 -2.12
C LEU A 59 -12.02 11.07 -1.55
N GLU A 60 -11.68 12.08 -2.33
CA GLU A 60 -12.04 13.47 -2.05
C GLU A 60 -12.80 14.08 -3.23
N LEU A 61 -14.04 14.50 -2.98
CA LEU A 61 -14.86 15.23 -3.93
C LEU A 61 -14.59 16.73 -3.80
N ILE A 62 -14.26 17.39 -4.90
CA ILE A 62 -13.87 18.80 -4.93
C ILE A 62 -14.81 19.58 -5.84
N ASN A 63 -15.75 20.31 -5.23
CA ASN A 63 -16.64 21.23 -5.93
C ASN A 63 -15.90 22.52 -6.24
N ILE A 64 -15.69 22.81 -7.51
CA ILE A 64 -14.94 23.98 -7.96
C ILE A 64 -15.73 25.27 -7.79
N ALA A 65 -17.06 25.22 -7.97
CA ALA A 65 -17.91 26.37 -7.73
C ALA A 65 -17.82 26.84 -6.25
N GLU A 66 -17.78 25.91 -5.31
CA GLU A 66 -17.58 26.21 -3.88
C GLU A 66 -16.17 26.72 -3.60
N LEU A 67 -15.18 26.09 -4.20
CA LEU A 67 -13.78 26.47 -4.01
C LEU A 67 -13.52 27.90 -4.49
N ASN A 68 -14.16 28.32 -5.58
CA ASN A 68 -14.05 29.66 -6.17
C ASN A 68 -14.74 30.76 -5.32
N LYS A 69 -15.71 30.40 -4.46
CA LYS A 69 -16.30 31.35 -3.51
C LYS A 69 -15.32 31.80 -2.41
N GLY A 70 -14.20 31.06 -2.27
CA GLY A 70 -13.22 31.32 -1.24
C GLY A 70 -13.61 30.73 0.13
N PHE A 71 -12.72 30.90 1.10
CA PHE A 71 -12.94 30.40 2.45
C PHE A 71 -13.73 31.37 3.30
N ASP A 72 -14.96 31.00 3.69
CA ASP A 72 -15.79 31.80 4.59
C ASP A 72 -15.42 31.54 6.06
N VAL A 73 -14.74 32.50 6.68
CA VAL A 73 -14.34 32.44 8.08
C VAL A 73 -15.55 32.60 9.01
N GLY A 74 -16.61 33.31 8.59
CA GLY A 74 -17.76 33.63 9.42
C GLY A 74 -18.52 32.41 9.95
N GLN A 75 -18.53 31.31 9.18
CA GLN A 75 -19.17 30.04 9.57
C GLN A 75 -18.52 29.41 10.83
N TYR A 76 -17.25 29.74 11.10
CA TYR A 76 -16.45 29.14 12.17
C TYR A 76 -16.17 30.11 13.31
N GLU A 77 -16.69 31.34 13.27
CA GLU A 77 -16.46 32.30 14.33
C GLU A 77 -17.17 31.92 15.62
N PHE A 78 -16.45 32.02 16.73
CA PHE A 78 -17.00 31.83 18.05
C PHE A 78 -17.94 33.01 18.40
N LYS A 79 -19.23 32.74 18.53
CA LYS A 79 -20.29 33.74 18.79
C LYS A 79 -20.41 34.14 20.26
N GLY A 80 -19.63 33.52 21.16
CA GLY A 80 -19.64 33.81 22.57
C GLY A 80 -18.69 34.94 22.99
N LYS A 81 -18.72 35.36 24.27
CA LYS A 81 -17.79 36.36 24.81
C LYS A 81 -16.35 35.86 24.80
N LYS A 82 -15.48 36.48 24.03
CA LYS A 82 -14.04 36.14 23.98
C LYS A 82 -13.36 36.52 25.29
N LYS A 83 -12.81 35.53 26.02
CA LYS A 83 -12.01 35.80 27.23
C LYS A 83 -10.56 36.07 26.85
N LYS A 84 -9.97 37.13 27.37
CA LYS A 84 -8.63 37.63 26.99
C LYS A 84 -7.49 36.77 27.56
N TYR A 85 -7.66 36.22 28.75
CA TYR A 85 -6.57 35.53 29.49
C TYR A 85 -6.73 34.02 29.67
N ARG A 86 -7.97 33.50 29.62
CA ARG A 86 -8.23 32.06 29.69
C ARG A 86 -9.39 31.72 28.78
N LYS A 87 -9.08 31.06 27.63
CA LYS A 87 -10.10 30.65 26.69
C LYS A 87 -11.01 29.58 27.31
N SER A 88 -12.31 29.63 27.03
CA SER A 88 -13.21 28.57 27.37
C SER A 88 -12.98 27.38 26.47
N ASN A 89 -13.41 26.17 26.89
CA ASN A 89 -13.33 24.94 26.06
C ASN A 89 -14.05 25.11 24.72
N GLU A 90 -15.16 25.86 24.69
CA GLU A 90 -15.91 26.19 23.48
C GLU A 90 -15.10 27.08 22.53
N GLN A 91 -14.38 28.09 23.05
CA GLN A 91 -13.48 28.93 22.25
C GLN A 91 -12.34 28.09 21.63
N ILE A 92 -11.74 27.24 22.45
CA ILE A 92 -10.66 26.33 21.99
C ILE A 92 -11.18 25.41 20.90
N THR A 93 -12.39 24.86 21.08
CA THR A 93 -13.03 23.96 20.11
C THR A 93 -13.34 24.69 18.79
N ALA A 94 -13.91 25.91 18.86
CA ALA A 94 -14.19 26.73 17.68
C ALA A 94 -12.90 27.08 16.90
N GLU A 95 -11.83 27.43 17.60
CA GLU A 95 -10.53 27.75 16.98
C GLU A 95 -9.92 26.50 16.32
N LYS A 96 -10.04 25.32 16.95
CA LYS A 96 -9.59 24.04 16.35
C LYS A 96 -10.38 23.70 15.09
N LYS A 97 -11.72 23.85 15.13
CA LYS A 97 -12.58 23.65 13.95
C LYS A 97 -12.23 24.59 12.81
N LEU A 98 -12.05 25.90 13.09
CA LEU A 98 -11.62 26.88 12.11
C LEU A 98 -10.26 26.52 11.48
N ALA A 99 -9.30 26.12 12.31
CA ALA A 99 -7.98 25.73 11.82
C ALA A 99 -8.01 24.46 10.96
N ALA A 100 -8.86 23.50 11.31
CA ALA A 100 -9.05 22.28 10.51
C ALA A 100 -9.72 22.62 9.16
N ALA A 101 -10.79 23.40 9.16
CA ALA A 101 -11.49 23.83 7.95
C ALA A 101 -10.58 24.63 7.00
N LYS A 102 -9.75 25.55 7.53
CA LYS A 102 -8.75 26.26 6.74
C LYS A 102 -7.74 25.29 6.08
N ARG A 103 -7.24 24.31 6.84
CA ARG A 103 -6.32 23.30 6.28
C ARG A 103 -6.98 22.50 5.17
N ALA A 104 -8.21 22.04 5.38
CA ALA A 104 -8.96 21.29 4.38
C ALA A 104 -9.18 22.11 3.10
N PHE A 105 -9.62 23.38 3.23
CA PHE A 105 -9.78 24.27 2.10
C PHE A 105 -8.47 24.47 1.31
N HIS A 106 -7.37 24.76 2.01
CA HIS A 106 -6.07 24.94 1.36
C HIS A 106 -5.57 23.64 0.71
N HIS A 107 -5.89 22.48 1.30
CA HIS A 107 -5.60 21.18 0.69
C HIS A 107 -6.34 21.02 -0.64
N LYS A 108 -7.67 21.24 -0.64
CA LYS A 108 -8.50 21.17 -1.86
C LYS A 108 -8.00 22.11 -2.95
N LEU A 109 -7.70 23.37 -2.57
CA LEU A 109 -7.15 24.37 -3.48
C LEU A 109 -5.80 23.94 -4.06
N LYS A 110 -4.93 23.36 -3.23
CA LYS A 110 -3.64 22.81 -3.68
C LYS A 110 -3.83 21.67 -4.66
N MET A 111 -4.76 20.74 -4.39
CA MET A 111 -5.04 19.61 -5.28
C MET A 111 -5.62 20.11 -6.61
N TYR A 112 -6.57 21.02 -6.58
CA TYR A 112 -7.11 21.64 -7.79
C TYR A 112 -6.02 22.33 -8.62
N ASN A 113 -5.20 23.17 -8.02
CA ASN A 113 -4.11 23.85 -8.72
C ASN A 113 -3.07 22.88 -9.29
N SER A 114 -2.84 21.74 -8.61
CA SER A 114 -1.86 20.75 -9.05
C SER A 114 -2.39 19.88 -10.18
N PHE A 115 -3.67 19.51 -10.17
CA PHE A 115 -4.21 18.46 -11.03
C PHE A 115 -5.40 18.88 -11.90
N GLY A 116 -6.26 19.79 -11.42
CA GLY A 116 -7.56 20.10 -12.04
C GLY A 116 -7.63 21.42 -12.80
N LYS A 117 -6.77 22.39 -12.53
CA LYS A 117 -6.94 23.80 -12.95
C LYS A 117 -7.10 24.03 -14.46
N GLU A 118 -6.45 23.23 -15.29
CA GLU A 118 -6.48 23.40 -16.76
C GLU A 118 -7.27 22.27 -17.43
N LYS A 119 -8.09 21.54 -16.67
CA LYS A 119 -8.83 20.38 -17.17
C LYS A 119 -10.30 20.69 -17.36
N SER A 120 -10.90 20.10 -18.38
CA SER A 120 -12.34 20.14 -18.56
C SER A 120 -13.01 19.32 -17.48
N LEU A 121 -13.97 19.90 -16.78
CA LEU A 121 -14.74 19.21 -15.73
C LEU A 121 -15.89 18.41 -16.36
N PRO A 122 -16.28 17.29 -15.77
CA PRO A 122 -15.70 16.65 -14.60
C PRO A 122 -14.35 15.98 -14.89
N TYR A 123 -13.47 15.95 -13.91
CA TYR A 123 -12.13 15.37 -14.05
C TYR A 123 -11.71 14.63 -12.80
N ALA A 124 -11.11 13.48 -12.95
CA ALA A 124 -10.66 12.66 -11.83
C ALA A 124 -9.17 12.33 -11.93
N VAL A 125 -8.55 12.20 -10.76
CA VAL A 125 -7.13 11.88 -10.62
C VAL A 125 -6.96 10.85 -9.53
N VAL A 126 -6.15 9.83 -9.80
CA VAL A 126 -5.74 8.86 -8.78
C VAL A 126 -4.22 8.89 -8.64
N THR A 127 -3.76 9.02 -7.42
CA THR A 127 -2.34 9.08 -7.10
C THR A 127 -1.88 7.88 -6.28
N PHE A 128 -0.62 7.53 -6.46
CA PHE A 128 0.06 6.58 -5.58
C PHE A 128 0.08 7.09 -4.13
N PRO A 129 0.26 6.20 -3.13
CA PRO A 129 0.50 6.60 -1.75
C PRO A 129 1.64 7.62 -1.66
N ALA A 130 1.45 8.64 -0.84
CA ALA A 130 2.43 9.70 -0.67
C ALA A 130 3.74 9.17 -0.06
N ASP A 131 4.87 9.39 -0.73
CA ASP A 131 6.17 9.13 -0.12
C ASP A 131 6.48 10.22 0.90
N ARG A 132 6.41 9.88 2.18
CA ARG A 132 6.64 10.82 3.30
C ARG A 132 8.05 11.42 3.32
N LYS A 133 9.01 10.81 2.61
CA LYS A 133 10.42 11.21 2.60
C LYS A 133 10.81 12.09 1.43
N LYS A 134 9.94 12.27 0.45
CA LYS A 134 10.23 13.02 -0.77
C LYS A 134 9.08 13.94 -1.12
N THR A 135 9.40 15.06 -1.75
CA THR A 135 8.42 15.86 -2.50
C THR A 135 8.43 15.35 -3.95
N PRO A 136 7.57 14.39 -4.29
CA PRO A 136 7.61 13.80 -5.62
C PRO A 136 7.07 14.77 -6.66
N SER A 137 7.53 14.66 -7.90
CA SER A 137 6.95 15.41 -9.01
C SER A 137 5.49 14.98 -9.24
N LYS A 138 4.67 15.84 -9.84
CA LYS A 138 3.29 15.52 -10.22
C LYS A 138 3.22 14.20 -11.02
N ALA A 139 4.04 14.07 -12.03
CA ALA A 139 4.09 12.87 -12.88
C ALA A 139 4.44 11.60 -12.10
N SER A 140 5.34 11.70 -11.10
CA SER A 140 5.74 10.54 -10.30
C SER A 140 4.69 10.08 -9.29
N GLN A 141 3.70 10.92 -9.02
CA GLN A 141 2.58 10.57 -8.12
C GLN A 141 1.38 9.99 -8.86
N LEU A 142 1.26 10.26 -10.15
CA LEU A 142 0.07 9.94 -10.92
C LEU A 142 0.00 8.45 -11.28
N LEU A 143 -1.07 7.78 -10.84
CA LEU A 143 -1.45 6.46 -11.32
C LEU A 143 -2.36 6.57 -12.55
N TRP A 144 -3.37 7.43 -12.47
CA TRP A 144 -4.34 7.66 -13.52
C TRP A 144 -4.95 9.07 -13.44
N GLU A 145 -5.31 9.63 -14.60
CA GLU A 145 -6.10 10.85 -14.70
C GLU A 145 -7.03 10.81 -15.93
N GLY A 146 -8.19 11.44 -15.83
CA GLY A 146 -9.13 11.54 -16.95
C GLY A 146 -10.55 11.88 -16.52
N LYS A 147 -11.48 11.74 -17.47
CA LYS A 147 -12.91 11.88 -17.18
C LYS A 147 -13.36 10.73 -16.26
N PRO A 148 -14.18 10.99 -15.24
CA PRO A 148 -14.78 9.94 -14.43
C PRO A 148 -15.46 8.88 -15.33
N ASP A 149 -15.16 7.62 -15.06
CA ASP A 149 -15.62 6.46 -15.83
C ASP A 149 -15.71 5.26 -14.89
N SER A 150 -16.92 4.84 -14.59
CA SER A 150 -17.17 3.80 -13.59
C SER A 150 -16.56 2.45 -13.97
N GLN A 151 -16.47 2.11 -15.26
CA GLN A 151 -15.85 0.86 -15.71
C GLN A 151 -14.33 0.89 -15.47
N LYS A 152 -13.67 2.01 -15.79
CA LYS A 152 -12.24 2.19 -15.52
C LYS A 152 -11.94 2.17 -14.04
N PHE A 153 -12.78 2.80 -13.23
CA PHE A 153 -12.60 2.78 -11.78
C PHE A 153 -12.84 1.40 -11.17
N ALA A 154 -13.75 0.59 -11.70
CA ALA A 154 -13.89 -0.80 -11.30
C ALA A 154 -12.59 -1.59 -11.53
N ALA A 155 -11.99 -1.48 -12.72
CA ALA A 155 -10.71 -2.12 -13.04
C ALA A 155 -9.53 -1.55 -12.22
N LEU A 156 -9.59 -0.26 -11.86
CA LEU A 156 -8.57 0.36 -10.99
C LEU A 156 -8.60 -0.22 -9.58
N ILE A 157 -9.79 -0.44 -9.02
CA ILE A 157 -9.95 -0.93 -7.64
C ILE A 157 -9.64 -2.41 -7.53
N ASP A 158 -10.03 -3.20 -8.53
CA ASP A 158 -9.95 -4.65 -8.48
C ASP A 158 -9.59 -5.25 -9.84
N SER A 159 -9.00 -6.46 -9.83
CA SER A 159 -8.69 -7.22 -11.03
C SER A 159 -8.65 -8.73 -10.73
N PRO A 160 -8.75 -9.60 -11.76
CA PRO A 160 -8.67 -11.04 -11.57
C PRO A 160 -7.42 -11.49 -10.82
N ALA A 161 -6.24 -10.96 -11.17
CA ALA A 161 -4.99 -11.30 -10.49
C ALA A 161 -4.99 -10.88 -9.03
N ARG A 162 -5.52 -9.69 -8.70
CA ARG A 162 -5.60 -9.22 -7.30
C ARG A 162 -6.52 -10.08 -6.45
N LYS A 163 -7.66 -10.55 -7.00
CA LYS A 163 -8.56 -11.50 -6.34
C LYS A 163 -7.86 -12.82 -6.06
N GLU A 164 -7.15 -13.35 -7.05
CA GLU A 164 -6.43 -14.62 -6.93
C GLU A 164 -5.30 -14.52 -5.90
N ILE A 165 -4.53 -13.42 -5.88
CA ILE A 165 -3.51 -13.18 -4.87
C ILE A 165 -4.12 -13.17 -3.47
N ALA A 166 -5.20 -12.40 -3.28
CA ALA A 166 -5.86 -12.31 -1.99
C ALA A 166 -6.39 -13.67 -1.51
N LYS A 167 -6.99 -14.45 -2.42
CA LYS A 167 -7.45 -15.81 -2.14
C LYS A 167 -6.30 -16.69 -1.65
N ARG A 168 -5.19 -16.76 -2.38
CA ARG A 168 -4.04 -17.61 -2.03
C ARG A 168 -3.40 -17.22 -0.69
N ILE A 169 -3.26 -15.92 -0.42
CA ILE A 169 -2.76 -15.43 0.88
C ILE A 169 -3.71 -15.85 2.02
N LEU A 170 -5.02 -15.77 1.82
CA LEU A 170 -6.03 -16.19 2.79
C LEU A 170 -6.07 -17.71 2.97
N ASP A 171 -5.72 -18.48 1.93
CA ASP A 171 -5.57 -19.94 1.98
C ASP A 171 -4.23 -20.37 2.62
N GLY A 172 -3.38 -19.40 2.98
CA GLY A 172 -2.17 -19.60 3.78
C GLY A 172 -0.84 -19.48 3.03
N ASP A 173 -0.83 -18.96 1.80
CA ASP A 173 0.44 -18.66 1.14
C ASP A 173 1.19 -17.56 1.88
N SER A 174 2.48 -17.79 2.10
CA SER A 174 3.39 -16.82 2.69
C SER A 174 3.70 -15.69 1.73
N ALA A 175 3.79 -16.01 0.46
CA ALA A 175 3.89 -15.04 -0.64
C ALA A 175 3.35 -15.64 -1.94
N VAL A 176 2.71 -14.79 -2.75
CA VAL A 176 2.39 -15.08 -4.14
C VAL A 176 3.41 -14.40 -5.03
N TRP A 177 4.14 -15.18 -5.81
CA TRP A 177 5.18 -14.70 -6.70
C TRP A 177 4.59 -14.39 -8.07
N ILE A 178 4.38 -13.11 -8.35
CA ILE A 178 3.87 -12.67 -9.64
C ILE A 178 4.97 -12.80 -10.68
N MET A 179 4.63 -13.38 -11.84
CA MET A 179 5.44 -13.34 -13.03
C MET A 179 4.73 -12.49 -14.09
N ILE A 180 5.41 -11.44 -14.56
CA ILE A 180 5.01 -10.66 -15.74
C ILE A 180 5.86 -11.17 -16.91
N PRO A 181 5.25 -11.83 -17.92
CA PRO A 181 5.94 -12.34 -19.07
C PRO A 181 6.63 -11.25 -19.89
N SER A 182 7.74 -11.62 -20.53
CA SER A 182 8.47 -10.76 -21.47
C SER A 182 7.83 -10.69 -22.85
N GLY A 183 7.02 -11.71 -23.19
CA GLY A 183 6.48 -11.95 -24.52
C GLY A 183 7.30 -12.91 -25.36
N ASP A 184 8.48 -13.33 -24.88
CA ASP A 184 9.29 -14.41 -25.45
C ASP A 184 8.94 -15.70 -24.71
N THR A 185 8.17 -16.57 -25.35
CA THR A 185 7.63 -17.79 -24.73
C THR A 185 8.73 -18.67 -24.15
N GLN A 186 9.86 -18.83 -24.85
CA GLN A 186 10.94 -19.67 -24.36
C GLN A 186 11.56 -19.11 -23.07
N LYS A 187 11.87 -17.81 -23.04
CA LYS A 187 12.42 -17.15 -21.84
C LYS A 187 11.41 -17.17 -20.69
N ASP A 188 10.15 -17.01 -21.00
CA ASP A 188 9.08 -17.00 -20.01
C ASP A 188 8.89 -18.37 -19.37
N ASP A 189 8.87 -19.45 -20.17
CA ASP A 189 8.77 -20.85 -19.70
C ASP A 189 10.01 -21.27 -18.89
N GLU A 190 11.21 -20.93 -19.35
CA GLU A 190 12.45 -21.19 -18.62
C GLU A 190 12.46 -20.44 -17.26
N CYS A 191 12.01 -19.18 -17.24
CA CYS A 191 11.91 -18.40 -16.02
C CYS A 191 10.89 -19.00 -15.05
N LEU A 192 9.71 -19.40 -15.53
CA LEU A 192 8.66 -20.01 -14.72
C LEU A 192 9.12 -21.35 -14.12
N ALA A 193 9.75 -22.20 -14.89
CA ALA A 193 10.29 -23.46 -14.40
C ALA A 193 11.35 -23.21 -13.31
N LYS A 194 12.28 -22.32 -13.57
CA LYS A 194 13.35 -21.95 -12.64
C LYS A 194 12.83 -21.39 -11.33
N ILE A 195 11.87 -20.44 -11.37
CA ILE A 195 11.33 -19.85 -10.15
C ILE A 195 10.58 -20.89 -9.32
N ASN A 196 9.79 -21.77 -9.94
CA ASN A 196 9.08 -22.83 -9.25
C ASN A 196 10.05 -23.80 -8.54
N GLU A 197 11.13 -24.24 -9.20
CA GLU A 197 12.17 -25.07 -8.60
C GLU A 197 12.82 -24.41 -7.38
N ILE A 198 13.17 -23.11 -7.50
CA ILE A 198 13.77 -22.36 -6.40
C ILE A 198 12.79 -22.23 -5.23
N LEU A 199 11.51 -21.98 -5.49
CA LEU A 199 10.51 -21.83 -4.44
C LEU A 199 10.24 -23.15 -3.71
N GLU A 200 10.16 -24.28 -4.43
CA GLU A 200 10.07 -25.60 -3.80
C GLU A 200 11.28 -25.90 -2.91
N LYS A 201 12.48 -25.52 -3.34
CA LYS A 201 13.69 -25.65 -2.54
C LYS A 201 13.63 -24.74 -1.32
N ALA A 202 13.12 -23.50 -1.48
CA ALA A 202 12.93 -22.55 -0.36
C ALA A 202 11.98 -23.13 0.69
N GLU A 203 10.86 -23.70 0.31
CA GLU A 203 9.92 -24.31 1.26
C GLU A 203 10.53 -25.46 2.08
N LYS A 204 11.51 -26.18 1.52
CA LYS A 204 12.19 -27.28 2.18
C LYS A 204 13.38 -26.86 3.04
N THR A 205 14.01 -25.70 2.76
CA THR A 205 15.31 -25.32 3.34
C THR A 205 15.28 -24.04 4.17
N VAL A 206 14.28 -23.21 3.98
CA VAL A 206 14.16 -21.93 4.71
C VAL A 206 13.41 -22.17 6.02
N GLU A 207 13.95 -21.65 7.10
CA GLU A 207 13.29 -21.71 8.40
C GLU A 207 12.17 -20.68 8.50
N LEU A 208 11.02 -21.13 8.99
CA LEU A 208 9.91 -20.28 9.33
C LEU A 208 10.06 -19.76 10.76
N SER A 209 10.07 -18.45 10.94
CA SER A 209 9.99 -17.87 12.28
C SER A 209 8.65 -18.21 12.94
N ILE A 210 8.71 -18.78 14.13
CA ILE A 210 7.51 -19.17 14.89
C ILE A 210 7.32 -18.18 16.04
N PRO A 211 6.18 -17.47 16.10
CA PRO A 211 5.91 -16.56 17.18
C PRO A 211 5.87 -17.25 18.54
N GLY A 212 6.31 -16.55 19.59
CA GLY A 212 6.18 -17.03 20.96
C GLY A 212 4.71 -17.27 21.35
N ALA A 213 4.48 -18.05 22.42
CA ALA A 213 3.14 -18.44 22.86
C ALA A 213 2.25 -17.26 23.30
N ASP A 214 2.86 -16.10 23.56
CA ASP A 214 2.21 -14.83 23.92
C ASP A 214 1.71 -14.05 22.71
N VAL A 215 2.15 -14.42 21.50
CA VAL A 215 1.71 -13.77 20.25
C VAL A 215 0.47 -14.43 19.71
N LYS A 216 -0.67 -13.74 19.79
CA LYS A 216 -1.92 -14.21 19.20
C LYS A 216 -1.94 -13.92 17.70
N LEU A 217 -2.00 -14.96 16.89
CA LEU A 217 -2.24 -14.90 15.45
C LEU A 217 -3.73 -15.20 15.16
N SER A 218 -4.21 -14.70 14.03
CA SER A 218 -5.59 -15.00 13.57
C SER A 218 -5.75 -16.49 13.28
N ALA A 219 -6.79 -17.11 13.90
CA ALA A 219 -6.99 -18.57 13.85
C ALA A 219 -7.40 -19.11 12.47
N GLY A 220 -7.96 -18.26 11.60
CA GLY A 220 -8.52 -18.70 10.32
C GLY A 220 -7.52 -18.91 9.20
N ILE A 221 -6.24 -18.54 9.38
CA ILE A 221 -5.22 -18.63 8.33
C ILE A 221 -4.03 -19.42 8.85
N PRO A 222 -3.68 -20.57 8.25
CA PRO A 222 -2.58 -21.39 8.73
C PRO A 222 -1.23 -20.64 8.66
N LEU A 223 -0.40 -20.86 9.67
CA LEU A 223 0.99 -20.40 9.65
C LEU A 223 1.84 -21.51 9.06
N LYS A 224 2.18 -21.39 7.80
CA LYS A 224 3.01 -22.33 7.05
C LYS A 224 3.95 -21.57 6.12
N LEU A 225 5.02 -22.19 5.71
CA LEU A 225 5.85 -21.70 4.61
C LEU A 225 5.30 -22.28 3.31
N SER A 226 4.72 -21.43 2.49
CA SER A 226 4.09 -21.81 1.22
C SER A 226 4.23 -20.68 0.22
N PHE A 227 4.73 -20.99 -0.95
CA PHE A 227 4.93 -20.05 -2.04
C PHE A 227 4.22 -20.55 -3.30
N SER A 228 3.55 -19.67 -4.01
CA SER A 228 2.95 -19.98 -5.30
C SER A 228 3.32 -18.93 -6.34
N THR A 229 3.29 -19.33 -7.62
CA THR A 229 3.50 -18.42 -8.74
C THR A 229 2.18 -18.08 -9.41
N LEU A 230 2.05 -16.82 -9.86
CA LEU A 230 0.89 -16.33 -10.61
C LEU A 230 1.38 -15.53 -11.82
N ILE A 231 1.00 -15.99 -13.01
CA ILE A 231 1.29 -15.27 -14.25
C ILE A 231 0.26 -14.15 -14.43
N VAL A 232 0.73 -12.92 -14.59
CA VAL A 232 -0.12 -11.75 -14.87
C VAL A 232 0.19 -11.29 -16.30
N ASN A 233 -0.76 -11.54 -17.21
CA ASN A 233 -0.60 -11.22 -18.62
C ASN A 233 -0.66 -9.70 -18.85
N PRO A 234 0.42 -9.07 -19.36
CA PRO A 234 0.46 -7.64 -19.61
C PRO A 234 -0.48 -7.18 -20.75
N ASN A 235 -0.99 -8.11 -21.55
CA ASN A 235 -1.96 -7.83 -22.63
C ASN A 235 -3.42 -7.93 -22.15
N ASN A 236 -3.67 -8.30 -20.89
CA ASN A 236 -5.03 -8.29 -20.34
C ASN A 236 -5.38 -6.88 -19.87
N PRO A 237 -6.36 -6.18 -20.49
CA PRO A 237 -6.71 -4.82 -20.11
C PRO A 237 -7.26 -4.70 -18.68
N GLU A 238 -7.79 -5.78 -18.09
CA GLU A 238 -8.25 -5.79 -16.70
C GLU A 238 -7.08 -5.69 -15.70
N GLU A 239 -5.86 -6.02 -16.13
CA GLU A 239 -4.64 -5.96 -15.30
C GLU A 239 -3.81 -4.69 -15.51
N ASP A 240 -4.18 -3.81 -16.44
CA ASP A 240 -3.41 -2.60 -16.79
C ASP A 240 -3.02 -1.77 -15.57
N PHE A 241 -3.98 -1.50 -14.69
CA PHE A 241 -3.72 -0.71 -13.48
C PHE A 241 -2.85 -1.46 -12.48
N PHE A 242 -3.06 -2.76 -12.34
CA PHE A 242 -2.26 -3.56 -11.43
C PHE A 242 -0.81 -3.64 -11.90
N ILE A 243 -0.60 -3.84 -13.19
CA ILE A 243 0.75 -3.84 -13.78
C ILE A 243 1.41 -2.47 -13.61
N LYS A 244 0.69 -1.36 -13.84
CA LYS A 244 1.22 0.00 -13.58
C LYS A 244 1.66 0.18 -12.12
N MET A 245 0.87 -0.33 -11.17
CA MET A 245 1.24 -0.29 -9.76
C MET A 245 2.50 -1.11 -9.47
N LEU A 246 2.58 -2.35 -9.99
CA LEU A 246 3.75 -3.21 -9.84
C LEU A 246 5.01 -2.57 -10.44
N MET A 247 4.90 -2.01 -11.64
CA MET A 247 6.02 -1.36 -12.33
C MET A 247 6.53 -0.11 -11.60
N LYS A 248 5.71 0.50 -10.73
CA LYS A 248 6.14 1.62 -9.87
C LYS A 248 7.27 1.24 -8.90
N LEU A 249 7.41 -0.03 -8.55
CA LEU A 249 8.54 -0.53 -7.76
C LEU A 249 9.91 -0.28 -8.45
N ARG A 250 9.94 -0.16 -9.78
CA ARG A 250 11.14 0.17 -10.52
C ARG A 250 11.72 1.52 -10.09
N ASP A 251 10.85 2.52 -9.90
CA ASP A 251 11.26 3.87 -9.47
C ASP A 251 11.81 3.87 -8.04
N LYS A 252 11.23 3.05 -7.15
CA LYS A 252 11.69 2.92 -5.76
C LYS A 252 13.09 2.29 -5.67
N ARG A 253 13.47 1.42 -6.59
CA ARG A 253 14.77 0.77 -6.62
C ARG A 253 15.92 1.75 -6.85
N HIS A 254 15.74 2.72 -7.75
CA HIS A 254 16.72 3.77 -8.05
C HIS A 254 16.87 4.77 -6.90
N ALA A 255 15.89 4.86 -6.03
CA ALA A 255 15.84 5.80 -4.92
C ALA A 255 16.52 5.31 -3.63
N GLY A 256 17.23 4.19 -3.66
CA GLY A 256 17.91 3.62 -2.48
C GLY A 256 16.93 2.92 -1.55
N SER A 257 16.20 1.93 -2.05
CA SER A 257 15.26 1.13 -1.24
C SER A 257 15.98 0.54 -0.02
N ASN A 258 15.30 0.53 1.12
CA ASN A 258 15.84 0.03 2.39
C ASN A 258 16.16 -1.47 2.37
N LEU A 259 15.64 -2.23 1.40
CA LEU A 259 16.06 -3.60 1.12
C LEU A 259 17.56 -3.67 0.77
N SER A 260 18.12 -2.58 0.20
CA SER A 260 19.56 -2.47 -0.04
C SER A 260 20.43 -2.51 1.20
N GLN A 261 19.90 -2.11 2.36
CA GLN A 261 20.63 -2.20 3.64
C GLN A 261 20.60 -3.62 4.20
N PHE A 262 19.48 -4.33 4.06
CA PHE A 262 19.38 -5.75 4.37
C PHE A 262 20.36 -6.56 3.50
N GLN A 263 20.37 -6.32 2.20
CA GLN A 263 21.29 -6.95 1.25
C GLN A 263 22.78 -6.67 1.58
N ARG A 264 23.11 -5.46 2.06
CA ARG A 264 24.48 -5.13 2.51
C ARG A 264 24.92 -5.90 3.76
N ARG A 265 24.01 -6.16 4.68
CA ARG A 265 24.30 -6.89 5.93
C ARG A 265 24.36 -8.41 5.74
N SER A 266 23.66 -8.94 4.77
CA SER A 266 23.58 -10.38 4.50
C SER A 266 24.65 -10.92 3.55
N ASN A 267 25.74 -10.16 3.27
CA ASN A 267 26.78 -10.49 2.27
C ASN A 267 26.25 -10.74 0.84
N ILE A 268 24.97 -10.48 0.56
CA ILE A 268 24.37 -10.54 -0.78
C ILE A 268 24.90 -9.40 -1.67
N ALA A 269 25.64 -8.46 -1.08
CA ALA A 269 26.26 -7.36 -1.82
C ALA A 269 27.19 -7.83 -2.98
N ALA A 270 27.71 -9.02 -2.91
CA ALA A 270 28.51 -9.62 -3.98
C ALA A 270 27.68 -9.97 -5.23
N SER A 271 26.39 -10.28 -5.08
CA SER A 271 25.46 -10.54 -6.21
C SER A 271 24.91 -9.27 -6.86
N ARG A 272 25.20 -8.10 -6.31
CA ARG A 272 24.83 -6.81 -6.90
C ARG A 272 25.78 -6.40 -8.01
N ASN A 273 26.08 -7.30 -8.91
CA ASN A 273 26.71 -6.89 -10.16
C ASN A 273 25.69 -6.08 -10.93
N LYS A 274 25.91 -4.76 -10.89
CA LYS A 274 25.25 -3.75 -11.71
C LYS A 274 23.72 -3.75 -11.54
N ALA A 275 23.19 -2.76 -10.86
CA ALA A 275 21.81 -2.30 -11.05
C ALA A 275 21.65 -1.85 -12.53
N GLY A 276 21.85 -2.79 -13.44
CA GLY A 276 21.52 -2.67 -14.84
C GLY A 276 20.01 -2.51 -14.95
N SER A 277 19.57 -1.69 -15.86
CA SER A 277 18.19 -1.66 -16.32
C SER A 277 17.76 -3.10 -16.59
N ILE A 278 16.62 -3.53 -16.03
CA ILE A 278 16.02 -4.81 -16.42
C ILE A 278 15.79 -4.72 -17.93
N PRO A 279 16.35 -5.65 -18.73
CA PRO A 279 16.11 -5.65 -20.16
C PRO A 279 14.62 -5.65 -20.46
N ALA A 280 14.20 -4.91 -21.47
CA ALA A 280 12.78 -4.80 -21.82
C ALA A 280 12.16 -6.16 -22.20
N ASP A 281 13.00 -7.08 -22.66
CA ASP A 281 12.69 -8.42 -23.12
C ASP A 281 12.93 -9.51 -22.05
N SER A 282 12.99 -9.14 -20.79
CA SER A 282 13.16 -10.09 -19.66
C SER A 282 11.88 -10.22 -18.86
N PRO A 283 11.50 -11.46 -18.46
CA PRO A 283 10.41 -11.66 -17.52
C PRO A 283 10.72 -11.00 -16.17
N ILE A 284 9.68 -10.62 -15.48
CA ILE A 284 9.76 -9.90 -14.20
C ILE A 284 9.08 -10.74 -13.14
N ILE A 285 9.74 -10.90 -11.99
CA ILE A 285 9.22 -11.62 -10.82
C ILE A 285 9.02 -10.64 -9.65
N ILE A 286 7.89 -10.73 -8.97
CA ILE A 286 7.54 -9.83 -7.86
C ILE A 286 6.84 -10.62 -6.76
N PRO A 287 7.43 -10.84 -5.58
CA PRO A 287 6.72 -11.42 -4.45
C PRO A 287 5.76 -10.42 -3.82
N VAL A 288 4.53 -10.86 -3.60
CA VAL A 288 3.46 -10.13 -2.91
C VAL A 288 3.11 -10.85 -1.64
N ILE A 289 3.11 -10.12 -0.53
CA ILE A 289 2.85 -10.62 0.83
C ILE A 289 1.73 -9.84 1.51
N GLY A 290 1.22 -10.40 2.59
CA GLY A 290 0.30 -9.70 3.49
C GLY A 290 -0.95 -9.20 2.78
N ARG A 291 -1.31 -7.94 3.00
CA ARG A 291 -2.51 -7.33 2.39
C ARG A 291 -2.24 -6.74 1.01
N GLY A 292 -1.43 -7.42 0.19
CA GLY A 292 -1.11 -6.96 -1.16
C GLY A 292 0.14 -6.09 -1.24
N ARG A 293 1.13 -6.31 -0.37
CA ARG A 293 2.41 -5.61 -0.43
C ARG A 293 3.36 -6.29 -1.40
N ALA A 294 3.67 -5.62 -2.50
CA ALA A 294 4.72 -6.02 -3.43
C ALA A 294 6.08 -5.62 -2.85
N VAL A 295 6.95 -6.61 -2.62
CA VAL A 295 8.20 -6.41 -1.87
C VAL A 295 9.28 -5.82 -2.75
N GLU A 296 9.55 -6.44 -3.89
CA GLU A 296 10.59 -6.03 -4.83
C GLU A 296 10.28 -6.50 -6.24
N LEU A 297 10.78 -5.76 -7.23
CA LEU A 297 10.71 -6.13 -8.62
C LEU A 297 12.07 -6.71 -9.05
N ILE A 298 12.08 -7.96 -9.51
CA ILE A 298 13.26 -8.75 -9.86
C ILE A 298 13.19 -9.09 -11.34
N GLY A 299 14.29 -8.94 -12.06
CA GLY A 299 14.35 -9.29 -13.48
C GLY A 299 15.77 -9.56 -13.94
N GLY A 300 15.91 -10.18 -15.10
CA GLY A 300 17.19 -10.50 -15.70
C GLY A 300 18.05 -11.42 -14.85
N GLU A 301 19.34 -11.13 -14.73
CA GLU A 301 20.32 -11.92 -13.99
C GLU A 301 20.02 -12.06 -12.48
N ASN A 302 19.17 -11.17 -11.93
CA ASN A 302 18.78 -11.24 -10.53
C ASN A 302 17.75 -12.34 -10.23
N ILE A 303 17.19 -12.98 -11.25
CA ILE A 303 16.38 -14.20 -11.11
C ILE A 303 17.33 -15.38 -10.97
N ASN A 304 17.97 -15.49 -9.80
CA ASN A 304 18.88 -16.57 -9.44
C ASN A 304 18.56 -17.13 -8.05
N GLU A 305 19.03 -18.35 -7.81
CA GLU A 305 18.69 -19.12 -6.62
C GLU A 305 19.06 -18.38 -5.32
N ASP A 306 20.30 -17.92 -5.21
CA ASP A 306 20.79 -17.29 -3.99
C ASP A 306 19.96 -16.07 -3.62
N TYR A 307 19.61 -15.24 -4.63
CA TYR A 307 18.82 -14.04 -4.41
C TYR A 307 17.40 -14.37 -3.95
N ILE A 308 16.73 -15.30 -4.65
CA ILE A 308 15.35 -15.70 -4.35
C ILE A 308 15.27 -16.38 -2.99
N ILE A 309 16.17 -17.34 -2.68
CA ILE A 309 16.21 -18.00 -1.37
C ILE A 309 16.42 -16.99 -0.23
N ASN A 310 17.30 -16.01 -0.42
CA ASN A 310 17.51 -14.98 0.60
C ASN A 310 16.29 -14.07 0.77
N LEU A 311 15.55 -13.81 -0.28
CA LEU A 311 14.30 -13.05 -0.18
C LEU A 311 13.20 -13.88 0.51
N CYS A 312 13.14 -15.19 0.28
CA CYS A 312 12.29 -16.11 1.03
C CYS A 312 12.64 -16.12 2.53
N LYS A 313 13.94 -16.18 2.89
CA LYS A 313 14.40 -16.04 4.28
C LYS A 313 14.00 -14.72 4.91
N TYR A 314 14.06 -13.63 4.15
CA TYR A 314 13.59 -12.32 4.61
C TYR A 314 12.07 -12.32 4.87
N ILE A 315 11.28 -12.87 3.97
CA ILE A 315 9.81 -12.92 4.08
C ILE A 315 9.36 -13.78 5.25
N SER A 316 10.01 -14.94 5.46
CA SER A 316 9.69 -15.92 6.51
C SER A 316 10.37 -15.65 7.85
N GLY A 317 11.36 -14.80 7.86
CA GLY A 317 12.11 -14.42 9.07
C GLY A 317 11.33 -13.47 9.99
N PRO A 318 11.85 -13.23 11.21
CA PRO A 318 11.17 -12.43 12.23
C PRO A 318 11.04 -10.96 11.81
N CYS A 319 9.87 -10.38 12.04
CA CYS A 319 9.60 -8.96 11.77
C CYS A 319 10.21 -8.07 12.84
N SER A 320 11.46 -7.67 12.66
CA SER A 320 12.17 -6.79 13.58
C SER A 320 11.64 -5.33 13.52
N CYS A 321 11.92 -4.55 14.58
CA CYS A 321 11.64 -3.11 14.58
C CYS A 321 12.35 -2.37 13.45
N GLU A 322 13.50 -2.87 13.00
CA GLU A 322 14.24 -2.29 11.87
C GLU A 322 13.48 -2.50 10.55
N ILE A 323 12.95 -3.70 10.31
CA ILE A 323 12.11 -4.01 9.13
C ILE A 323 10.87 -3.11 9.09
N LYS A 324 10.21 -2.92 10.23
CA LYS A 324 9.05 -2.03 10.35
C LYS A 324 9.39 -0.58 9.99
N LYS A 325 10.55 -0.08 10.44
CA LYS A 325 11.03 1.28 10.11
C LYS A 325 11.44 1.42 8.65
N GLN A 326 11.98 0.38 8.06
CA GLN A 326 12.40 0.37 6.66
C GLN A 326 11.22 0.39 5.71
N ASN A 327 10.09 -0.19 6.11
CA ASN A 327 8.86 -0.27 5.31
C ASN A 327 9.14 -0.72 3.85
N PRO A 328 9.73 -1.91 3.63
CA PRO A 328 10.18 -2.34 2.31
C PRO A 328 8.99 -2.59 1.38
N GLY A 329 9.20 -2.33 0.09
CA GLY A 329 8.18 -2.56 -0.93
C GLY A 329 7.16 -1.42 -1.04
N MET A 330 6.01 -1.74 -1.59
CA MET A 330 4.89 -0.83 -1.80
C MET A 330 3.57 -1.58 -1.74
N ASP A 331 2.59 -1.00 -1.05
CA ASP A 331 1.25 -1.55 -1.03
C ASP A 331 0.56 -1.29 -2.37
N MET A 332 0.01 -2.36 -2.95
CA MET A 332 -0.84 -2.27 -4.12
C MET A 332 -2.26 -1.91 -3.67
N LEU A 333 -3.06 -1.38 -4.58
CA LEU A 333 -4.48 -1.13 -4.32
C LEU A 333 -5.25 -2.45 -4.36
N PHE A 334 -5.86 -2.80 -3.24
CA PHE A 334 -6.72 -3.96 -3.08
C PHE A 334 -8.05 -3.54 -2.45
N SER A 335 -9.14 -4.15 -2.91
CA SER A 335 -10.47 -3.98 -2.33
C SER A 335 -10.94 -5.28 -1.70
N ILE A 336 -10.36 -5.62 -0.56
CA ILE A 336 -10.60 -6.88 0.16
C ILE A 336 -10.94 -6.59 1.62
N ASP A 337 -12.02 -7.18 2.09
CA ASP A 337 -12.38 -7.16 3.51
C ASP A 337 -11.48 -8.10 4.33
N TRP A 338 -10.27 -7.63 4.58
CA TRP A 338 -9.30 -8.38 5.37
C TRP A 338 -9.77 -8.62 6.80
N LYS A 339 -10.51 -7.67 7.41
CA LYS A 339 -10.92 -7.78 8.83
C LYS A 339 -11.89 -8.93 9.05
N ASN A 340 -12.89 -9.09 8.21
CA ASN A 340 -13.88 -10.16 8.34
C ASN A 340 -13.34 -11.54 7.92
N ARG A 341 -12.15 -11.60 7.32
CA ARG A 341 -11.46 -12.85 6.99
C ARG A 341 -10.58 -13.36 8.13
N PHE A 342 -10.27 -12.50 9.10
CA PHE A 342 -9.58 -12.93 10.32
C PHE A 342 -10.63 -13.27 11.37
N VAL A 343 -10.67 -14.53 11.81
CA VAL A 343 -11.42 -14.89 13.01
C VAL A 343 -10.60 -14.39 14.21
N PRO A 344 -11.06 -13.37 14.97
CA PRO A 344 -10.33 -12.92 16.14
C PRO A 344 -10.26 -14.09 17.11
N MET A 345 -9.09 -14.46 17.60
CA MET A 345 -9.03 -15.23 18.83
C MET A 345 -9.60 -14.34 19.93
N ILE A 346 -10.75 -14.75 20.48
CA ILE A 346 -11.43 -14.05 21.57
C ILE A 346 -10.47 -13.95 22.75
N GLY A 347 -9.98 -12.78 23.00
CA GLY A 347 -9.15 -12.44 24.15
C GLY A 347 -9.06 -10.92 24.19
N ASN A 348 -9.85 -10.34 25.10
CA ASN A 348 -9.96 -8.92 25.36
C ASN A 348 -8.59 -8.25 25.46
N ASP A 349 -8.60 -6.98 25.04
CA ASP A 349 -7.60 -5.93 25.27
C ASP A 349 -6.68 -5.64 24.08
N GLU A 350 -7.28 -5.02 23.10
CA GLU A 350 -6.85 -3.82 22.39
C GLU A 350 -7.84 -3.64 21.22
N GLU A 351 -8.69 -2.62 21.33
CA GLU A 351 -9.51 -2.21 20.20
C GLU A 351 -8.62 -2.00 18.99
N PRO A 352 -8.97 -2.56 17.80
CA PRO A 352 -8.28 -2.20 16.57
C PRO A 352 -8.42 -0.69 16.45
N GLY A 353 -7.28 0.01 16.52
CA GLY A 353 -7.27 1.45 16.40
C GLY A 353 -8.14 1.83 15.21
N GLU A 354 -9.24 2.49 15.51
CA GLU A 354 -10.17 3.01 14.52
C GLU A 354 -9.38 3.67 13.41
N LEU A 355 -9.69 3.29 12.19
CA LEU A 355 -9.43 4.17 11.08
C LEU A 355 -10.08 5.49 11.50
N ILE A 356 -9.26 6.48 11.85
CA ILE A 356 -9.72 7.85 11.99
C ILE A 356 -10.14 8.24 10.58
N GLY A 357 -11.36 7.87 10.25
CA GLY A 357 -12.05 8.35 9.08
C GLY A 357 -12.19 9.85 9.25
N PHE A 358 -12.07 10.56 8.17
CA PHE A 358 -12.25 12.01 8.07
C PHE A 358 -13.58 12.51 8.68
N GLU A 359 -14.50 11.61 9.04
CA GLU A 359 -15.80 11.94 9.64
C GLU A 359 -15.74 12.49 11.07
N GLU A 360 -14.71 12.20 11.84
CA GLU A 360 -14.54 12.82 13.17
C GLU A 360 -14.08 14.29 13.13
N PHE A 361 -13.74 14.82 11.96
CA PHE A 361 -13.39 16.22 11.79
C PHE A 361 -14.58 17.13 11.45
N ILE A 362 -15.80 16.58 11.23
CA ILE A 362 -16.99 17.34 10.79
C ILE A 362 -18.09 17.38 11.87
N LYS A 363 -17.85 16.90 13.07
CA LYS A 363 -18.77 17.12 14.20
C LYS A 363 -18.31 18.22 15.13
#